data_812ebb3a59a8a4d3b83dfe920bcd7de7
#
_entry.id   812ebb3a59a8a4d3b83dfe920bcd7de7
#
_cell.length_a   1.000
_cell.length_b   1.000
_cell.length_c   1.000
_cell.angle_alpha   90.00
_cell.angle_beta   90.00
_cell.angle_gamma   90.00
#
_symmetry.space_group_name_H-M   'P 1'
#
loop_
_entity.id
_entity.type
_entity.pdbx_description
1 polymer ?
#
loop_
_entity_poly.entity_id
_entity_poly.type
_entity_poly.pdbx_seq_one_letter_code
_entity_poly.pdbx_strand_id
1 'polypeptide(L)'
;MILLDTCVIIWDALAPGRLTPKARAIIENSEGESMICDISLWEISMLIKKGRLVVDDTTSRFMNLLIECRHFHIQGITPEIAELSVNLGSDINSDPADRLIAASSILMNAPLVTADRNLRDAAILETIW
;
A
#
# COMPACT_ATOMS: atom_id res chain seq x y z
N MET A 1 1.83 -1.84 -13.86
CA MET A 1 2.06 -2.18 -12.45
C MET A 1 1.48 -1.08 -11.57
N ILE A 2 0.70 -1.42 -10.59
CA ILE A 2 0.16 -0.49 -9.58
C ILE A 2 0.73 -0.84 -8.21
N LEU A 3 0.77 0.15 -7.31
CA LEU A 3 1.17 -0.04 -5.92
C LEU A 3 -0.04 0.25 -5.02
N LEU A 4 -0.31 -0.61 -4.04
CA LEU A 4 -1.42 -0.44 -3.12
C LEU A 4 -0.93 0.11 -1.78
N ASP A 5 -1.61 1.15 -1.30
CA ASP A 5 -1.45 1.66 0.06
C ASP A 5 -1.97 0.64 1.08
N THR A 6 -1.46 0.67 2.29
CA THR A 6 -1.78 -0.33 3.33
C THR A 6 -3.28 -0.47 3.59
N CYS A 7 -4.01 0.64 3.74
CA CYS A 7 -5.46 0.58 3.94
C CYS A 7 -6.19 -0.06 2.76
N VAL A 8 -5.73 0.21 1.55
CA VAL A 8 -6.31 -0.37 0.32
C VAL A 8 -6.10 -1.88 0.28
N ILE A 9 -4.93 -2.36 0.67
CA ILE A 9 -4.65 -3.79 0.78
C ILE A 9 -5.65 -4.46 1.74
N ILE A 10 -5.86 -3.88 2.90
CA ILE A 10 -6.77 -4.40 3.92
C ILE A 10 -8.22 -4.39 3.41
N TRP A 11 -8.67 -3.29 2.82
CA TRP A 11 -10.04 -3.17 2.32
C TRP A 11 -10.31 -4.12 1.15
N ASP A 12 -9.36 -4.27 0.25
CA ASP A 12 -9.49 -5.24 -0.85
C ASP A 12 -9.73 -6.66 -0.31
N ALA A 13 -9.03 -7.04 0.75
CA ALA A 13 -9.14 -8.37 1.34
C ALA A 13 -10.40 -8.54 2.20
N LEU A 14 -10.77 -7.56 3.01
CA LEU A 14 -11.75 -7.72 4.10
C LEU A 14 -12.99 -6.85 3.97
N ALA A 15 -12.93 -5.75 3.24
CA ALA A 15 -14.02 -4.79 3.15
C ALA A 15 -14.04 -4.10 1.78
N PRO A 16 -14.19 -4.85 0.67
CA PRO A 16 -14.08 -4.29 -0.68
C PRO A 16 -15.12 -3.20 -0.97
N GLY A 17 -16.22 -3.15 -0.21
CA GLY A 17 -17.20 -2.07 -0.30
C GLY A 17 -16.67 -0.69 0.11
N ARG A 18 -15.52 -0.62 0.78
CA ARG A 18 -14.85 0.64 1.14
C ARG A 18 -14.00 1.20 0.00
N LEU A 19 -13.71 0.41 -1.02
CA LEU A 19 -13.02 0.86 -2.22
C LEU A 19 -13.98 1.64 -3.12
N THR A 20 -13.47 2.66 -3.81
CA THR A 20 -14.24 3.27 -4.89
C THR A 20 -14.42 2.27 -6.03
N PRO A 21 -15.46 2.41 -6.88
CA PRO A 21 -15.61 1.56 -8.06
C PRO A 21 -14.37 1.57 -8.96
N LYS A 22 -13.73 2.73 -9.10
CA LYS A 22 -12.51 2.89 -9.89
C LYS A 22 -11.34 2.10 -9.29
N ALA A 23 -11.08 2.26 -7.98
CA ALA A 23 -10.01 1.54 -7.29
C ALA A 23 -10.23 0.03 -7.36
N ARG A 24 -11.45 -0.42 -7.10
CA ARG A 24 -11.82 -1.84 -7.18
C ARG A 24 -11.57 -2.41 -8.57
N ALA A 25 -12.02 -1.72 -9.60
CA ALA A 25 -11.84 -2.18 -10.98
C ALA A 25 -10.37 -2.30 -11.37
N ILE A 26 -9.53 -1.31 -11.00
CA ILE A 26 -8.11 -1.35 -11.34
C ILE A 26 -7.38 -2.48 -10.63
N ILE A 27 -7.73 -2.76 -9.37
CA ILE A 27 -7.14 -3.87 -8.61
C ILE A 27 -7.53 -5.21 -9.25
N GLU A 28 -8.81 -5.40 -9.55
CA GLU A 28 -9.30 -6.64 -10.16
C GLU A 28 -8.69 -6.88 -11.55
N ASN A 29 -8.47 -5.83 -12.32
CA ASN A 29 -7.90 -5.93 -13.67
C ASN A 29 -6.36 -5.99 -13.68
N SER A 30 -5.71 -5.84 -12.54
CA SER A 30 -4.24 -5.81 -12.40
C SER A 30 -3.71 -7.04 -11.67
N GLU A 31 -4.44 -8.15 -11.70
CA GLU A 31 -3.98 -9.40 -11.06
C GLU A 31 -2.63 -9.81 -11.64
N GLY A 32 -1.68 -10.11 -10.74
CA GLY A 32 -0.31 -10.43 -11.12
C GLY A 32 0.56 -9.22 -11.47
N GLU A 33 -0.02 -8.03 -11.53
CA GLU A 33 0.68 -6.76 -11.81
C GLU A 33 0.51 -5.75 -10.68
N SER A 34 0.15 -6.21 -9.50
CA SER A 34 0.00 -5.37 -8.31
C SER A 34 1.16 -5.58 -7.36
N MET A 35 1.61 -4.48 -6.79
CA MET A 35 2.75 -4.40 -5.89
C MET A 35 2.30 -3.89 -4.53
N ILE A 36 2.92 -4.40 -3.48
CA ILE A 36 2.80 -3.86 -2.13
C ILE A 36 4.20 -3.64 -1.56
N CYS A 37 4.37 -2.63 -0.70
CA CYS A 37 5.63 -2.42 -0.01
C CYS A 37 5.75 -3.37 1.18
N ASP A 38 6.96 -3.81 1.48
CA ASP A 38 7.24 -4.64 2.66
C ASP A 38 6.85 -3.92 3.97
N ILE A 39 6.98 -2.60 4.03
CA ILE A 39 6.54 -1.82 5.19
C ILE A 39 5.04 -1.97 5.47
N SER A 40 4.22 -2.24 4.46
CA SER A 40 2.79 -2.50 4.65
C SER A 40 2.54 -3.77 5.45
N LEU A 41 3.37 -4.78 5.31
CA LEU A 41 3.28 -6.01 6.11
C LEU A 41 3.51 -5.71 7.59
N TRP A 42 4.46 -4.82 7.89
CA TRP A 42 4.70 -4.36 9.26
C TRP A 42 3.51 -3.55 9.81
N GLU A 43 2.97 -2.64 9.01
CA GLU A 43 1.80 -1.85 9.41
C GLU A 43 0.59 -2.73 9.71
N ILE A 44 0.31 -3.72 8.86
CA ILE A 44 -0.78 -4.68 9.08
C ILE A 44 -0.56 -5.44 10.39
N SER A 45 0.66 -5.92 10.64
CA SER A 45 1.01 -6.60 11.89
C SER A 45 0.77 -5.72 13.12
N MET A 46 1.12 -4.44 13.03
CA MET A 46 0.90 -3.46 14.11
C MET A 46 -0.59 -3.22 14.36
N LEU A 47 -1.40 -3.12 13.31
CA LEU A 47 -2.84 -2.95 13.43
C LEU A 47 -3.50 -4.15 14.12
N ILE A 48 -3.08 -5.36 13.76
CA ILE A 48 -3.55 -6.59 14.39
C ILE A 48 -3.12 -6.62 15.87
N LYS A 49 -1.86 -6.32 16.17
CA LYS A 49 -1.33 -6.30 17.54
C LYS A 49 -2.08 -5.31 18.44
N LYS A 50 -2.45 -4.15 17.90
CA LYS A 50 -3.17 -3.09 18.63
C LYS A 50 -4.68 -3.33 18.71
N GLY A 51 -5.19 -4.40 18.13
CA GLY A 51 -6.62 -4.71 18.10
C GLY A 51 -7.45 -3.81 17.19
N ARG A 52 -6.81 -3.05 16.29
CA ARG A 52 -7.49 -2.19 15.31
C ARG A 52 -7.90 -2.94 14.04
N LEU A 53 -7.31 -4.09 13.82
CA LEU A 53 -7.66 -5.03 12.76
C LEU A 53 -7.82 -6.41 13.40
N VAL A 54 -9.02 -6.99 13.26
CA VAL A 54 -9.31 -8.31 13.78
C VAL A 54 -9.37 -9.30 12.63
N VAL A 55 -8.54 -10.32 12.68
CA VAL A 55 -8.50 -11.40 11.70
C VAL A 55 -8.69 -12.74 12.42
N ASP A 56 -9.31 -13.69 11.75
CA ASP A 56 -9.63 -15.00 12.32
C ASP A 56 -8.56 -16.04 11.97
N ASP A 57 -7.29 -15.65 12.17
CA ASP A 57 -6.13 -16.49 11.90
C ASP A 57 -4.88 -15.91 12.59
N THR A 58 -3.75 -16.62 12.50
CA THR A 58 -2.47 -16.02 12.88
C THR A 58 -2.11 -14.90 11.91
N THR A 59 -1.37 -13.91 12.39
CA THR A 59 -0.95 -12.76 11.57
C THR A 59 -0.19 -13.21 10.32
N SER A 60 0.77 -14.11 10.45
CA SER A 60 1.57 -14.56 9.31
C SER A 60 0.75 -15.35 8.28
N ARG A 61 -0.20 -16.18 8.71
CA ARG A 61 -1.09 -16.90 7.79
C ARG A 61 -2.00 -15.94 7.03
N PHE A 62 -2.58 -14.98 7.74
CA PHE A 62 -3.42 -13.96 7.11
C PHE A 62 -2.64 -13.21 6.02
N MET A 63 -1.42 -12.75 6.33
CA MET A 63 -0.60 -12.02 5.36
C MET A 63 -0.18 -12.89 4.18
N ASN A 64 0.19 -14.13 4.40
CA ASN A 64 0.54 -15.04 3.30
C ASN A 64 -0.65 -15.30 2.37
N LEU A 65 -1.84 -15.53 2.92
CA LEU A 65 -3.06 -15.69 2.13
C LEU A 65 -3.39 -14.42 1.32
N LEU A 66 -3.26 -13.27 1.95
CA LEU A 66 -3.47 -11.97 1.31
C LEU A 66 -2.54 -11.78 0.09
N ILE A 67 -1.26 -12.11 0.24
CA ILE A 67 -0.27 -12.02 -0.84
C ILE A 67 -0.62 -12.99 -1.97
N GLU A 68 -0.94 -14.24 -1.61
CA GLU A 68 -1.25 -15.29 -2.59
C GLU A 68 -2.53 -15.02 -3.38
N CYS A 69 -3.58 -14.51 -2.73
CA CYS A 69 -4.88 -14.29 -3.36
C CYS A 69 -4.82 -13.34 -4.56
N ARG A 70 -3.95 -12.34 -4.52
CA ARG A 70 -3.79 -11.36 -5.59
C ARG A 70 -2.46 -11.50 -6.34
N HIS A 71 -1.64 -12.48 -5.98
CA HIS A 71 -0.30 -12.63 -6.54
C HIS A 71 0.53 -11.35 -6.43
N PHE A 72 0.48 -10.68 -5.27
CA PHE A 72 1.21 -9.44 -5.05
C PHE A 72 2.72 -9.63 -5.17
N HIS A 73 3.37 -8.70 -5.86
CA HIS A 73 4.81 -8.54 -5.80
C HIS A 73 5.16 -7.68 -4.59
N ILE A 74 6.11 -8.13 -3.78
CA ILE A 74 6.55 -7.38 -2.61
C ILE A 74 7.75 -6.53 -3.00
N GLN A 75 7.61 -5.21 -2.89
CA GLN A 75 8.69 -4.27 -3.09
C GLN A 75 9.41 -4.04 -1.77
N GLY A 76 10.65 -4.46 -1.68
CA GLY A 76 11.51 -4.21 -0.54
C GLY A 76 12.01 -2.76 -0.51
N ILE A 77 12.49 -2.34 0.67
CA ILE A 77 13.15 -1.04 0.83
C ILE A 77 14.55 -1.15 0.25
N THR A 78 14.76 -0.50 -0.89
CA THR A 78 16.10 -0.39 -1.50
C THR A 78 16.83 0.84 -0.95
N PRO A 79 18.16 0.95 -1.12
CA PRO A 79 18.90 2.17 -0.76
C PRO A 79 18.30 3.43 -1.41
N GLU A 80 17.87 3.34 -2.65
CA GLU A 80 17.29 4.46 -3.41
C GLU A 80 15.91 4.86 -2.86
N ILE A 81 15.08 3.89 -2.50
CA ILE A 81 13.77 4.14 -1.88
C ILE A 81 13.96 4.78 -0.51
N ALA A 82 14.88 4.26 0.30
CA ALA A 82 15.19 4.82 1.61
C ALA A 82 15.67 6.28 1.51
N GLU A 83 16.59 6.56 0.61
CA GLU A 83 17.11 7.91 0.38
C GLU A 83 16.00 8.86 -0.07
N LEU A 84 15.22 8.50 -1.07
CA LEU A 84 14.12 9.33 -1.55
C LEU A 84 13.09 9.59 -0.46
N SER A 85 12.75 8.58 0.35
CA SER A 85 11.73 8.71 1.38
C SER A 85 12.03 9.81 2.39
N VAL A 86 13.29 9.99 2.78
CA VAL A 86 13.71 11.03 3.72
C VAL A 86 13.88 12.39 3.05
N ASN A 87 14.06 12.44 1.74
CA ASN A 87 14.28 13.66 0.96
C ASN A 87 13.00 14.18 0.26
N LEU A 88 11.87 13.48 0.35
CA LEU A 88 10.59 14.01 -0.13
C LEU A 88 10.24 15.31 0.60
N GLY A 89 9.61 16.22 -0.14
CA GLY A 89 9.19 17.51 0.41
C GLY A 89 8.13 17.40 1.51
N SER A 90 7.81 18.54 2.12
CA SER A 90 6.85 18.63 3.23
C SER A 90 5.38 18.47 2.81
N ASP A 91 5.09 18.42 1.53
CA ASP A 91 3.77 18.08 1.00
C ASP A 91 3.38 16.61 1.27
N ILE A 92 4.37 15.73 1.44
CA ILE A 92 4.14 14.38 1.97
C ILE A 92 4.29 14.45 3.50
N ASN A 93 3.30 13.90 4.22
CA ASN A 93 3.31 13.89 5.68
C ASN A 93 4.56 13.20 6.26
N SER A 94 4.79 13.34 7.56
CA SER A 94 5.99 12.84 8.24
C SER A 94 5.93 11.36 8.62
N ASP A 95 4.83 10.67 8.36
CA ASP A 95 4.71 9.23 8.65
C ASP A 95 5.74 8.45 7.82
N PRO A 96 6.66 7.70 8.46
CA PRO A 96 7.70 6.98 7.73
C PRO A 96 7.16 5.96 6.73
N ALA A 97 6.07 5.26 7.06
CA ALA A 97 5.48 4.28 6.16
C ALA A 97 4.90 4.95 4.91
N ASP A 98 4.17 6.06 5.06
CA ASP A 98 3.63 6.80 3.92
C ASP A 98 4.74 7.34 3.02
N ARG A 99 5.85 7.80 3.61
CA ARG A 99 6.99 8.31 2.84
C ARG A 99 7.69 7.19 2.06
N LEU A 100 7.83 6.01 2.65
CA LEU A 100 8.40 4.84 1.98
C LEU A 100 7.51 4.35 0.83
N ILE A 101 6.20 4.33 1.05
CA ILE A 101 5.23 3.95 0.01
C ILE A 101 5.26 4.98 -1.13
N ALA A 102 5.27 6.27 -0.82
CA ALA A 102 5.36 7.33 -1.82
C ALA A 102 6.66 7.23 -2.64
N ALA A 103 7.79 7.04 -1.98
CA ALA A 103 9.09 6.87 -2.65
C ALA A 103 9.09 5.65 -3.57
N SER A 104 8.51 4.54 -3.12
CA SER A 104 8.39 3.33 -3.93
C SER A 104 7.54 3.56 -5.18
N SER A 105 6.40 4.23 -5.05
CA SER A 105 5.54 4.59 -6.17
C SER A 105 6.30 5.40 -7.22
N ILE A 106 7.04 6.41 -6.79
CA ILE A 106 7.80 7.28 -7.68
C ILE A 106 8.91 6.50 -8.40
N LEU A 107 9.75 5.80 -7.66
CA LEU A 107 10.91 5.11 -8.23
C LEU A 107 10.53 3.92 -9.10
N MET A 108 9.45 3.22 -8.75
CA MET A 108 8.97 2.09 -9.55
C MET A 108 8.05 2.52 -10.68
N ASN A 109 7.76 3.82 -10.79
CA ASN A 109 6.83 4.37 -11.78
C ASN A 109 5.49 3.62 -11.75
N ALA A 110 4.99 3.35 -10.55
CA ALA A 110 3.76 2.62 -10.29
C ALA A 110 2.73 3.54 -9.64
N PRO A 111 1.62 3.87 -10.31
CA PRO A 111 0.56 4.67 -9.69
C PRO A 111 0.11 4.07 -8.37
N LEU A 112 -0.08 4.93 -7.37
CA LEU A 112 -0.46 4.53 -6.01
C LEU A 112 -1.98 4.53 -5.86
N VAL A 113 -2.55 3.37 -5.56
CA VAL A 113 -3.96 3.27 -5.18
C VAL A 113 -4.07 3.60 -3.70
N THR A 114 -4.68 4.73 -3.39
CA THR A 114 -4.78 5.24 -2.01
C THR A 114 -6.02 6.11 -1.82
N ALA A 115 -6.62 5.99 -0.63
CA ALA A 115 -7.69 6.88 -0.17
C ALA A 115 -7.14 8.09 0.60
N ASP A 116 -5.86 8.06 0.99
CA ASP A 116 -5.25 9.09 1.83
C ASP A 116 -5.22 10.42 1.11
N ARG A 117 -5.87 11.43 1.69
CA ARG A 117 -5.99 12.75 1.06
C ARG A 117 -4.64 13.45 0.94
N ASN A 118 -3.76 13.34 1.94
CA ASN A 118 -2.44 13.94 1.87
C ASN A 118 -1.64 13.40 0.68
N LEU A 119 -1.64 12.08 0.49
CA LEU A 119 -0.95 11.45 -0.63
C LEU A 119 -1.61 11.80 -1.97
N ARG A 120 -2.94 11.86 -2.02
CA ARG A 120 -3.68 12.20 -3.25
C ARG A 120 -3.47 13.66 -3.68
N ASP A 121 -3.27 14.56 -2.72
CA ASP A 121 -3.06 15.99 -2.99
C ASP A 121 -1.60 16.31 -3.35
N ALA A 122 -0.67 15.40 -3.12
CA ALA A 122 0.74 15.61 -3.43
C ALA A 122 0.99 15.55 -4.93
N ALA A 123 1.43 16.66 -5.52
CA ALA A 123 1.62 16.79 -6.97
C ALA A 123 2.65 15.82 -7.55
N ILE A 124 3.63 15.39 -6.74
CA ILE A 124 4.69 14.48 -7.16
C ILE A 124 4.21 13.04 -7.35
N LEU A 125 3.04 12.68 -6.78
CA LEU A 125 2.49 11.33 -6.85
C LEU A 125 1.41 11.21 -7.91
N GLU A 126 1.45 10.12 -8.66
CA GLU A 126 0.33 9.68 -9.47
C GLU A 126 -0.52 8.74 -8.61
N THR A 127 -1.76 9.12 -8.34
CA THR A 127 -2.66 8.37 -7.47
C THR A 127 -3.94 7.97 -8.17
N ILE A 128 -4.53 6.87 -7.71
CA ILE A 128 -5.80 6.33 -8.19
C ILE A 128 -6.73 6.17 -6.99
N TRP A 129 -7.91 6.75 -7.12
CA TRP A 129 -8.97 6.56 -6.13
C TRP A 129 -10.37 6.83 -6.70
#